data_8e4936a370836f3f156ea65652262866
#
_entry.id   8e4936a370836f3f156ea65652262866
#
_cell.length_a   1.000
_cell.length_b   1.000
_cell.length_c   1.000
_cell.angle_alpha   90.00
_cell.angle_beta   90.00
_cell.angle_gamma   90.00
#
_symmetry.space_group_name_H-M   'P 1'
#
loop_
_entity.id
_entity.type
_entity.pdbx_description
1 polymer ?
#
loop_
_entity_poly.entity_id
_entity_poly.type
_entity_poly.pdbx_seq_one_letter_code
_entity_poly.pdbx_strand_id
1 'polypeptide(L)'
;MPFVKQIPKSQHKINNIGGFFRNYRINDGLSLTYVADSIRMNKGFLSDLENGKRNFPNGTIQQLSNFYDISFDENQQLYDEACDILNEAFKALFFANQTEESDILKKAVENTNIYENSSAYFVFKIIELHYHMRISNNNTQIEYIRELVESNLDALSLTNISIFYCLLGIYYKRKSVSIFIAENYLNKSLELSSSNSKVYAYSLFQLISLCARTNRVALAYSYCEKARNIFNRLNNYTTLFYIDFSQCNCLISMGLYDFATAKLKELLSDINQSNKEHVPKIHHSLAWCYLLNCQYSECIKYTNLAIENKDPSYDLCYFIPYSYYKQNEYLKCLDYIESHLEYADDFYKPFLHAISARIQKQNVDFEKNIILYYQSLLQNNVYEDIPLIQNFILDYYTETNNKDMMIKILIDIKSFNDKNLTLKSSTLFTTSQS
;
A
#
# COMPACT_ATOMS: atom_id res chain seq x y z
N MET A 1 -23.58 -3.78 1.83
CA MET A 1 -22.52 -4.01 2.84
C MET A 1 -23.21 -4.07 4.19
N PRO A 2 -23.04 -5.13 5.02
CA PRO A 2 -23.58 -5.14 6.37
C PRO A 2 -22.88 -4.05 7.18
N PHE A 3 -23.65 -3.28 7.95
CA PHE A 3 -23.17 -2.25 8.86
C PHE A 3 -22.24 -2.91 9.90
N VAL A 4 -20.92 -2.68 9.79
CA VAL A 4 -19.97 -3.03 10.86
C VAL A 4 -20.28 -2.10 12.03
N LYS A 5 -20.77 -2.66 13.15
CA LYS A 5 -20.98 -1.90 14.38
C LYS A 5 -19.69 -1.22 14.80
N GLN A 6 -19.70 0.11 14.92
CA GLN A 6 -18.59 0.83 15.53
C GLN A 6 -18.43 0.36 16.98
N ILE A 7 -17.25 -0.15 17.31
CA ILE A 7 -16.93 -0.59 18.68
C ILE A 7 -16.47 0.64 19.47
N PRO A 8 -17.19 1.06 20.54
CA PRO A 8 -16.76 2.19 21.34
C PRO A 8 -15.46 1.86 22.09
N LYS A 9 -14.41 2.69 21.93
CA LYS A 9 -13.09 2.49 22.57
C LYS A 9 -13.13 2.39 24.12
N SER A 10 -14.14 2.94 24.78
CA SER A 10 -14.18 3.10 26.23
C SER A 10 -14.79 1.94 27.02
N GLN A 11 -15.36 0.92 26.36
CA GLN A 11 -16.08 -0.19 27.04
C GLN A 11 -15.88 -1.55 26.36
N HIS A 12 -14.78 -1.74 25.62
CA HIS A 12 -14.56 -2.98 24.90
C HIS A 12 -14.14 -4.10 25.87
N LYS A 13 -15.10 -4.94 26.25
CA LYS A 13 -14.84 -6.20 26.98
C LYS A 13 -14.67 -7.32 25.96
N ILE A 14 -13.56 -8.05 26.05
CA ILE A 14 -13.28 -9.18 25.17
C ILE A 14 -14.26 -10.32 25.48
N ASN A 15 -14.96 -10.79 24.45
CA ASN A 15 -15.95 -11.86 24.51
C ASN A 15 -15.46 -13.10 23.75
N ASN A 16 -14.26 -13.56 24.03
CA ASN A 16 -13.64 -14.67 23.29
C ASN A 16 -14.42 -16.00 23.43
N ILE A 17 -14.85 -16.34 24.64
CA ILE A 17 -15.62 -17.58 24.92
C ILE A 17 -17.02 -17.49 24.33
N GLY A 18 -17.77 -16.43 24.61
CA GLY A 18 -19.12 -16.23 24.10
C GLY A 18 -19.16 -16.14 22.57
N GLY A 19 -18.20 -15.42 21.97
CA GLY A 19 -18.02 -15.37 20.53
C GLY A 19 -17.73 -16.74 19.90
N PHE A 20 -16.92 -17.57 20.57
CA PHE A 20 -16.62 -18.92 20.12
C PHE A 20 -17.88 -19.79 20.05
N PHE A 21 -18.63 -19.92 21.13
CA PHE A 21 -19.87 -20.73 21.16
C PHE A 21 -20.97 -20.18 20.25
N ARG A 22 -21.09 -18.83 20.15
CA ARG A 22 -21.97 -18.19 19.17
C ARG A 22 -21.60 -18.58 17.73
N ASN A 23 -20.32 -18.53 17.38
CA ASN A 23 -19.83 -18.90 16.07
C ASN A 23 -20.09 -20.41 15.78
N TYR A 24 -19.82 -21.26 16.75
CA TYR A 24 -20.08 -22.71 16.66
C TYR A 24 -21.56 -22.98 16.36
N ARG A 25 -22.46 -22.38 17.17
CA ARG A 25 -23.91 -22.48 16.97
C ARG A 25 -24.37 -22.02 15.58
N ILE A 26 -23.84 -20.90 15.10
CA ILE A 26 -24.22 -20.37 13.79
C ILE A 26 -23.74 -21.27 12.67
N ASN A 27 -22.51 -21.80 12.74
CA ASN A 27 -21.95 -22.68 11.73
C ASN A 27 -22.71 -24.01 11.63
N ASP A 28 -23.21 -24.54 12.76
CA ASP A 28 -24.05 -25.72 12.79
C ASP A 28 -25.52 -25.46 12.39
N GLY A 29 -25.86 -24.20 12.04
CA GLY A 29 -27.22 -23.80 11.66
C GLY A 29 -28.24 -23.90 12.81
N LEU A 30 -27.77 -23.91 14.06
CA LEU A 30 -28.62 -24.10 15.23
C LEU A 30 -29.23 -22.79 15.71
N SER A 31 -30.55 -22.84 16.06
CA SER A 31 -31.20 -21.68 16.68
C SER A 31 -30.80 -21.54 18.15
N LEU A 32 -30.78 -20.29 18.62
CA LEU A 32 -30.52 -20.00 20.04
C LEU A 32 -31.50 -20.72 20.97
N THR A 33 -32.78 -20.83 20.56
CA THR A 33 -33.81 -21.52 21.30
C THR A 33 -33.51 -23.01 21.44
N TYR A 34 -33.16 -23.66 20.32
CA TYR A 34 -32.84 -25.10 20.31
C TYR A 34 -31.67 -25.43 21.25
N VAL A 35 -30.57 -24.67 21.18
CA VAL A 35 -29.43 -24.91 22.07
C VAL A 35 -29.79 -24.66 23.51
N ALA A 36 -30.49 -23.55 23.83
CA ALA A 36 -30.91 -23.21 25.20
C ALA A 36 -31.78 -24.32 25.80
N ASP A 37 -32.78 -24.81 25.06
CA ASP A 37 -33.68 -25.90 25.51
C ASP A 37 -32.89 -27.21 25.75
N SER A 38 -31.96 -27.53 24.84
CA SER A 38 -31.16 -28.77 24.94
C SER A 38 -30.27 -28.80 26.18
N ILE A 39 -29.71 -27.66 26.58
CA ILE A 39 -28.86 -27.52 27.79
C ILE A 39 -29.66 -27.06 29.04
N ARG A 40 -30.99 -27.01 28.94
CA ARG A 40 -31.90 -26.55 30.00
C ARG A 40 -31.58 -25.16 30.55
N MET A 41 -31.26 -24.24 29.65
CA MET A 41 -30.93 -22.87 29.99
C MET A 41 -31.98 -21.89 29.44
N ASN A 42 -32.17 -20.75 30.10
CA ASN A 42 -33.01 -19.70 29.57
C ASN A 42 -32.39 -19.11 28.31
N LYS A 43 -33.18 -18.97 27.24
CA LYS A 43 -32.75 -18.41 25.94
C LYS A 43 -32.11 -17.00 26.07
N GLY A 44 -32.71 -16.13 26.86
CA GLY A 44 -32.19 -14.77 27.10
C GLY A 44 -30.84 -14.80 27.81
N PHE A 45 -30.68 -15.74 28.74
CA PHE A 45 -29.42 -15.94 29.44
C PHE A 45 -28.31 -16.45 28.51
N LEU A 46 -28.61 -17.46 27.69
CA LEU A 46 -27.65 -17.94 26.66
C LEU A 46 -27.26 -16.82 25.67
N SER A 47 -28.26 -16.01 25.25
CA SER A 47 -27.99 -14.84 24.39
C SER A 47 -27.06 -13.83 25.08
N ASP A 48 -27.23 -13.58 26.37
CA ASP A 48 -26.38 -12.67 27.13
C ASP A 48 -24.93 -13.20 27.25
N LEU A 49 -24.76 -14.54 27.41
CA LEU A 49 -23.44 -15.19 27.40
C LEU A 49 -22.75 -15.08 26.04
N GLU A 50 -23.46 -15.46 24.98
CA GLU A 50 -22.92 -15.40 23.60
C GLU A 50 -22.55 -13.96 23.15
N ASN A 51 -23.23 -12.95 23.71
CA ASN A 51 -22.95 -11.55 23.41
C ASN A 51 -22.06 -10.84 24.47
N GLY A 52 -21.46 -11.58 25.40
CA GLY A 52 -20.54 -11.06 26.40
C GLY A 52 -21.16 -10.13 27.43
N LYS A 53 -22.50 -10.06 27.52
CA LYS A 53 -23.21 -9.24 28.52
C LYS A 53 -23.13 -9.83 29.91
N ARG A 54 -22.86 -11.12 30.03
CA ARG A 54 -22.68 -11.85 31.28
C ARG A 54 -21.44 -12.72 31.23
N ASN A 55 -20.85 -13.01 32.39
CA ASN A 55 -19.82 -14.01 32.56
C ASN A 55 -20.42 -15.41 32.57
N PHE A 56 -19.68 -16.40 32.11
CA PHE A 56 -20.06 -17.79 32.16
C PHE A 56 -20.05 -18.27 33.62
N PRO A 57 -21.17 -18.78 34.14
CA PRO A 57 -21.19 -19.45 35.44
C PRO A 57 -20.38 -20.77 35.38
N ASN A 58 -19.93 -21.20 36.55
CA ASN A 58 -19.22 -22.47 36.68
C ASN A 58 -20.02 -23.62 36.06
N GLY A 59 -19.36 -24.46 35.27
CA GLY A 59 -19.97 -25.61 34.63
C GLY A 59 -20.73 -25.33 33.34
N THR A 60 -21.02 -24.06 32.99
CA THR A 60 -21.75 -23.71 31.76
C THR A 60 -20.94 -23.99 30.52
N ILE A 61 -19.63 -23.69 30.54
CA ILE A 61 -18.71 -24.00 29.45
C ILE A 61 -18.68 -25.51 29.20
N GLN A 62 -18.62 -26.32 30.28
CA GLN A 62 -18.65 -27.76 30.17
C GLN A 62 -19.99 -28.29 29.58
N GLN A 63 -21.11 -27.67 29.94
CA GLN A 63 -22.44 -28.04 29.38
C GLN A 63 -22.48 -27.77 27.86
N LEU A 64 -21.99 -26.60 27.42
CA LEU A 64 -21.90 -26.25 26.00
C LEU A 64 -20.91 -27.15 25.26
N SER A 65 -19.75 -27.41 25.85
CA SER A 65 -18.74 -28.33 25.30
C SER A 65 -19.29 -29.72 25.10
N ASN A 66 -20.01 -30.26 26.10
CA ASN A 66 -20.67 -31.57 25.98
C ASN A 66 -21.78 -31.58 24.91
N PHE A 67 -22.53 -30.47 24.79
CA PHE A 67 -23.59 -30.36 23.78
C PHE A 67 -23.03 -30.40 22.36
N TYR A 68 -21.88 -29.73 22.11
CA TYR A 68 -21.24 -29.69 20.81
C TYR A 68 -20.21 -30.84 20.60
N ASP A 69 -20.07 -31.72 21.55
CA ASP A 69 -19.07 -32.82 21.53
C ASP A 69 -17.62 -32.30 21.25
N ILE A 70 -17.25 -31.25 21.94
CA ILE A 70 -15.91 -30.63 21.89
C ILE A 70 -15.26 -30.56 23.24
N SER A 71 -13.91 -30.55 23.26
CA SER A 71 -13.12 -30.21 24.45
C SER A 71 -12.66 -28.75 24.34
N PHE A 72 -13.40 -27.83 25.01
CA PHE A 72 -13.03 -26.40 24.97
C PHE A 72 -12.07 -26.06 26.12
N ASP A 73 -10.96 -25.41 25.77
CA ASP A 73 -9.96 -24.91 26.73
C ASP A 73 -10.19 -23.40 27.00
N GLU A 74 -10.60 -23.06 28.23
CA GLU A 74 -10.81 -21.68 28.67
C GLU A 74 -9.54 -21.02 29.25
N ASN A 75 -8.37 -21.66 29.09
CA ASN A 75 -7.12 -21.20 29.66
C ASN A 75 -6.74 -19.79 29.14
N GLN A 76 -6.71 -18.81 30.04
CA GLN A 76 -6.32 -17.43 29.74
C GLN A 76 -4.85 -17.35 29.28
N GLN A 77 -3.98 -18.17 29.83
CA GLN A 77 -2.57 -18.20 29.43
C GLN A 77 -2.42 -18.53 27.93
N LEU A 78 -3.25 -19.46 27.40
CA LEU A 78 -3.23 -19.81 25.99
C LEU A 78 -3.66 -18.64 25.09
N TYR A 79 -4.65 -17.85 25.54
CA TYR A 79 -5.05 -16.63 24.86
C TYR A 79 -3.89 -15.60 24.83
N ASP A 80 -3.23 -15.40 25.97
CA ASP A 80 -2.12 -14.44 26.07
C ASP A 80 -0.93 -14.90 25.22
N GLU A 81 -0.59 -16.19 25.19
CA GLU A 81 0.44 -16.77 24.32
C GLU A 81 0.13 -16.55 22.82
N ALA A 82 -1.13 -16.74 22.40
CA ALA A 82 -1.54 -16.48 21.03
C ALA A 82 -1.42 -14.98 20.67
N CYS A 83 -1.76 -14.09 21.61
CA CYS A 83 -1.57 -12.65 21.43
C CYS A 83 -0.08 -12.30 21.29
N ASP A 84 0.79 -12.91 22.06
CA ASP A 84 2.23 -12.68 21.98
C ASP A 84 2.80 -13.18 20.65
N ILE A 85 2.39 -14.35 20.17
CA ILE A 85 2.78 -14.88 18.86
C ILE A 85 2.35 -13.89 17.75
N LEU A 86 1.11 -13.41 17.78
CA LEU A 86 0.61 -12.44 16.80
C LEU A 86 1.41 -11.13 16.83
N ASN A 87 1.73 -10.62 18.01
CA ASN A 87 2.52 -9.40 18.19
C ASN A 87 3.98 -9.58 17.71
N GLU A 88 4.61 -10.70 17.99
CA GLU A 88 5.99 -10.97 17.53
C GLU A 88 6.03 -11.18 16.00
N ALA A 89 5.07 -11.89 15.42
CA ALA A 89 4.96 -12.01 13.95
C ALA A 89 4.76 -10.64 13.29
N PHE A 90 3.90 -9.79 13.86
CA PHE A 90 3.71 -8.43 13.36
C PHE A 90 4.95 -7.55 13.56
N LYS A 91 5.68 -7.72 14.65
CA LYS A 91 6.95 -7.04 14.90
C LYS A 91 8.02 -7.45 13.87
N ALA A 92 8.11 -8.73 13.53
CA ALA A 92 9.01 -9.19 12.48
C ALA A 92 8.64 -8.59 11.11
N LEU A 93 7.34 -8.54 10.78
CA LEU A 93 6.83 -7.82 9.60
C LEU A 93 7.22 -6.33 9.62
N PHE A 94 7.04 -5.65 10.76
CA PHE A 94 7.35 -4.24 10.92
C PHE A 94 8.83 -3.94 10.66
N PHE A 95 9.73 -4.80 11.11
CA PHE A 95 11.18 -4.67 10.89
C PHE A 95 11.67 -5.31 9.58
N ALA A 96 10.76 -5.75 8.72
CA ALA A 96 11.06 -6.44 7.45
C ALA A 96 11.96 -7.70 7.61
N ASN A 97 11.91 -8.35 8.77
CA ASN A 97 12.62 -9.60 9.03
C ASN A 97 11.79 -10.81 8.55
N GLN A 98 11.89 -11.09 7.26
CA GLN A 98 11.08 -12.13 6.61
C GLN A 98 11.35 -13.53 7.13
N THR A 99 12.59 -13.84 7.52
CA THR A 99 12.97 -15.16 8.04
C THR A 99 12.29 -15.39 9.39
N GLU A 100 12.46 -14.47 10.33
CA GLU A 100 11.84 -14.54 11.66
C GLU A 100 10.30 -14.57 11.56
N GLU A 101 9.71 -13.72 10.71
CA GLU A 101 8.27 -13.71 10.45
C GLU A 101 7.77 -15.09 9.99
N SER A 102 8.45 -15.69 9.01
CA SER A 102 8.09 -16.99 8.45
C SER A 102 8.23 -18.11 9.47
N ASP A 103 9.29 -18.11 10.28
CA ASP A 103 9.53 -19.15 11.28
C ASP A 103 8.50 -19.11 12.40
N ILE A 104 8.14 -17.91 12.89
CA ILE A 104 7.08 -17.73 13.89
C ILE A 104 5.74 -18.25 13.34
N LEU A 105 5.37 -17.85 12.13
CA LEU A 105 4.07 -18.23 11.52
C LEU A 105 3.98 -19.74 11.23
N LYS A 106 5.03 -20.37 10.71
CA LYS A 106 5.08 -21.82 10.48
C LYS A 106 4.92 -22.61 11.77
N LYS A 107 5.73 -22.25 12.78
CA LYS A 107 5.68 -22.91 14.09
C LYS A 107 4.31 -22.78 14.76
N ALA A 108 3.64 -21.62 14.61
CA ALA A 108 2.30 -21.44 15.15
C ALA A 108 1.28 -22.34 14.46
N VAL A 109 1.31 -22.42 13.13
CA VAL A 109 0.34 -23.23 12.35
C VAL A 109 0.56 -24.73 12.52
N GLU A 110 1.77 -25.20 12.78
CA GLU A 110 2.05 -26.61 13.15
C GLU A 110 1.33 -27.03 14.44
N ASN A 111 1.01 -26.07 15.32
CA ASN A 111 0.34 -26.30 16.59
C ASN A 111 -1.15 -25.93 16.58
N THR A 112 -1.79 -25.91 15.42
CA THR A 112 -3.22 -25.51 15.21
C THR A 112 -4.16 -26.17 16.21
N ASN A 113 -4.02 -27.48 16.46
CA ASN A 113 -4.91 -28.25 17.32
C ASN A 113 -5.02 -27.70 18.75
N ILE A 114 -4.01 -26.98 19.25
CA ILE A 114 -4.03 -26.40 20.60
C ILE A 114 -5.02 -25.23 20.67
N TYR A 115 -5.19 -24.51 19.55
CA TYR A 115 -5.95 -23.26 19.51
C TYR A 115 -7.38 -23.41 18.99
N GLU A 116 -7.69 -24.48 18.23
CA GLU A 116 -8.97 -24.65 17.52
C GLU A 116 -10.19 -24.65 18.44
N ASN A 117 -10.10 -25.27 19.62
CA ASN A 117 -11.18 -25.33 20.60
C ASN A 117 -10.77 -24.62 21.89
N SER A 118 -10.39 -23.36 21.81
CA SER A 118 -9.89 -22.62 22.96
C SER A 118 -10.31 -21.15 22.97
N SER A 119 -10.06 -20.50 24.11
CA SER A 119 -10.24 -19.05 24.26
C SER A 119 -9.39 -18.24 23.27
N ALA A 120 -8.35 -18.81 22.68
CA ALA A 120 -7.45 -18.20 21.72
C ALA A 120 -7.90 -18.31 20.26
N TYR A 121 -8.98 -19.01 19.96
CA TYR A 121 -9.45 -19.33 18.60
C TYR A 121 -9.39 -18.16 17.61
N PHE A 122 -10.02 -17.03 17.94
CA PHE A 122 -10.08 -15.89 17.02
C PHE A 122 -8.74 -15.17 16.84
N VAL A 123 -7.91 -15.13 17.87
CA VAL A 123 -6.53 -14.58 17.76
C VAL A 123 -5.72 -15.49 16.84
N PHE A 124 -5.85 -16.80 17.01
CA PHE A 124 -5.16 -17.76 16.17
C PHE A 124 -5.60 -17.68 14.69
N LYS A 125 -6.87 -17.44 14.42
CA LYS A 125 -7.34 -17.18 13.05
C LYS A 125 -6.68 -15.96 12.40
N ILE A 126 -6.32 -14.94 13.17
CA ILE A 126 -5.52 -13.81 12.62
C ILE A 126 -4.09 -14.26 12.31
N ILE A 127 -3.50 -15.14 13.11
CA ILE A 127 -2.18 -15.72 12.82
C ILE A 127 -2.23 -16.56 11.55
N GLU A 128 -3.26 -17.40 11.38
CA GLU A 128 -3.48 -18.19 10.15
C GLU A 128 -3.68 -17.26 8.92
N LEU A 129 -4.44 -16.17 9.05
CA LEU A 129 -4.58 -15.18 7.98
C LEU A 129 -3.20 -14.62 7.58
N HIS A 130 -2.37 -14.24 8.56
CA HIS A 130 -1.03 -13.75 8.32
C HIS A 130 -0.16 -14.81 7.61
N TYR A 131 -0.22 -16.05 8.05
CA TYR A 131 0.46 -17.18 7.40
C TYR A 131 0.01 -17.37 5.95
N HIS A 132 -1.29 -17.35 5.67
CA HIS A 132 -1.81 -17.50 4.32
C HIS A 132 -1.43 -16.32 3.41
N MET A 133 -1.32 -15.12 3.95
CA MET A 133 -0.88 -13.94 3.19
C MET A 133 0.60 -13.97 2.82
N ARG A 134 1.45 -14.59 3.65
CA ARG A 134 2.91 -14.49 3.52
C ARG A 134 3.56 -15.76 2.98
N ILE A 135 2.98 -16.92 3.23
CA ILE A 135 3.62 -18.21 3.00
C ILE A 135 2.81 -19.05 2.00
N SER A 136 1.58 -19.39 2.33
CA SER A 136 0.80 -20.32 1.49
C SER A 136 0.07 -19.66 0.32
N ASN A 137 -0.10 -18.35 0.33
CA ASN A 137 -0.84 -17.55 -0.68
C ASN A 137 -2.27 -18.07 -0.94
N ASN A 138 -2.93 -18.65 0.09
CA ASN A 138 -4.27 -19.24 -0.02
C ASN A 138 -5.36 -18.17 0.11
N ASN A 139 -5.77 -17.60 -1.02
CA ASN A 139 -6.76 -16.53 -1.06
C ASN A 139 -8.14 -16.96 -0.51
N THR A 140 -8.55 -18.20 -0.72
CA THR A 140 -9.85 -18.71 -0.23
C THR A 140 -9.88 -18.74 1.29
N GLN A 141 -8.80 -19.18 1.92
CA GLN A 141 -8.69 -19.17 3.39
C GLN A 141 -8.64 -17.75 3.94
N ILE A 142 -7.94 -16.83 3.27
CA ILE A 142 -7.89 -15.43 3.69
C ILE A 142 -9.29 -14.81 3.70
N GLU A 143 -10.10 -15.01 2.66
CA GLU A 143 -11.46 -14.47 2.60
C GLU A 143 -12.39 -15.14 3.64
N TYR A 144 -12.28 -16.45 3.82
CA TYR A 144 -13.02 -17.16 4.87
C TYR A 144 -12.68 -16.62 6.26
N ILE A 145 -11.40 -16.48 6.60
CA ILE A 145 -10.96 -15.97 7.90
C ILE A 145 -11.39 -14.50 8.07
N ARG A 146 -11.34 -13.69 7.00
CA ARG A 146 -11.83 -12.31 7.01
C ARG A 146 -13.30 -12.26 7.47
N GLU A 147 -14.18 -13.06 6.84
CA GLU A 147 -15.62 -13.09 7.18
C GLU A 147 -15.86 -13.58 8.61
N LEU A 148 -15.14 -14.62 9.00
CA LEU A 148 -15.22 -15.19 10.33
C LEU A 148 -14.84 -14.16 11.42
N VAL A 149 -13.70 -13.51 11.26
CA VAL A 149 -13.20 -12.53 12.24
C VAL A 149 -14.06 -11.26 12.25
N GLU A 150 -14.46 -10.73 11.07
CA GLU A 150 -15.34 -9.56 10.99
C GLU A 150 -16.70 -9.80 11.66
N SER A 151 -17.21 -11.03 11.66
CA SER A 151 -18.45 -11.40 12.34
C SER A 151 -18.32 -11.53 13.87
N ASN A 152 -17.08 -11.59 14.39
CA ASN A 152 -16.78 -11.86 15.79
C ASN A 152 -15.74 -10.89 16.39
N LEU A 153 -15.76 -9.63 15.98
CA LEU A 153 -14.79 -8.61 16.46
C LEU A 153 -14.86 -8.38 17.98
N ASP A 154 -16.02 -8.63 18.61
CA ASP A 154 -16.20 -8.56 20.06
C ASP A 154 -15.36 -9.62 20.82
N ALA A 155 -14.93 -10.66 20.14
CA ALA A 155 -14.06 -11.69 20.73
C ALA A 155 -12.57 -11.31 20.82
N LEU A 156 -12.19 -10.16 20.31
CA LEU A 156 -10.79 -9.72 20.14
C LEU A 156 -10.51 -8.41 20.90
N SER A 157 -9.25 -8.22 21.29
CA SER A 157 -8.78 -6.92 21.77
C SER A 157 -8.70 -5.89 20.63
N LEU A 158 -8.79 -4.58 20.96
CA LEU A 158 -8.61 -3.52 19.96
C LEU A 158 -7.26 -3.60 19.26
N THR A 159 -6.22 -4.04 19.96
CA THR A 159 -4.88 -4.27 19.36
C THR A 159 -4.94 -5.38 18.32
N ASN A 160 -5.55 -6.52 18.64
CA ASN A 160 -5.66 -7.64 17.68
C ASN A 160 -6.51 -7.27 16.47
N ILE A 161 -7.61 -6.53 16.66
CA ILE A 161 -8.45 -6.01 15.57
C ILE A 161 -7.65 -5.03 14.70
N SER A 162 -6.83 -4.16 15.29
CA SER A 162 -6.02 -3.21 14.52
C SER A 162 -4.96 -3.92 13.67
N ILE A 163 -4.31 -4.98 14.20
CA ILE A 163 -3.39 -5.82 13.43
C ILE A 163 -4.13 -6.52 12.28
N PHE A 164 -5.28 -7.11 12.56
CA PHE A 164 -6.13 -7.77 11.57
C PHE A 164 -6.46 -6.84 10.38
N TYR A 165 -6.92 -5.64 10.67
CA TYR A 165 -7.23 -4.67 9.62
C TYR A 165 -5.99 -4.17 8.88
N CYS A 166 -4.85 -4.02 9.55
CA CYS A 166 -3.58 -3.70 8.89
C CYS A 166 -3.18 -4.79 7.89
N LEU A 167 -3.25 -6.05 8.30
CA LEU A 167 -2.95 -7.20 7.43
C LEU A 167 -3.89 -7.26 6.21
N LEU A 168 -5.20 -7.08 6.41
CA LEU A 168 -6.15 -7.01 5.29
C LEU A 168 -5.85 -5.85 4.34
N GLY A 169 -5.52 -4.69 4.87
CA GLY A 169 -5.11 -3.54 4.05
C GLY A 169 -3.91 -3.85 3.17
N ILE A 170 -2.90 -4.54 3.71
CA ILE A 170 -1.73 -5.01 2.96
C ILE A 170 -2.12 -6.02 1.88
N TYR A 171 -2.98 -6.97 2.23
CA TYR A 171 -3.46 -7.99 1.31
C TYR A 171 -4.18 -7.41 0.10
N TYR A 172 -5.18 -6.55 0.30
CA TYR A 172 -5.93 -5.93 -0.79
C TYR A 172 -5.09 -4.94 -1.61
N LYS A 173 -4.12 -4.26 -0.98
CA LYS A 173 -3.15 -3.43 -1.68
C LYS A 173 -2.32 -4.24 -2.69
N ARG A 174 -1.84 -5.43 -2.31
CA ARG A 174 -1.06 -6.33 -3.20
C ARG A 174 -1.88 -6.85 -4.36
N LYS A 175 -3.14 -7.20 -4.12
CA LYS A 175 -4.04 -7.72 -5.16
C LYS A 175 -4.45 -6.69 -6.21
N SER A 176 -4.24 -5.41 -5.97
CA SER A 176 -4.62 -4.30 -6.87
C SER A 176 -6.11 -4.29 -7.30
N VAL A 177 -6.95 -5.10 -6.66
CA VAL A 177 -8.38 -5.26 -7.02
C VAL A 177 -9.19 -4.02 -6.68
N SER A 178 -8.87 -3.35 -5.57
CA SER A 178 -9.49 -2.09 -5.19
C SER A 178 -8.63 -1.34 -4.17
N ILE A 179 -8.08 -0.23 -4.61
CA ILE A 179 -7.32 0.69 -3.74
C ILE A 179 -8.19 1.17 -2.57
N PHE A 180 -9.49 1.43 -2.81
CA PHE A 180 -10.44 1.89 -1.80
C PHE A 180 -10.70 0.86 -0.70
N ILE A 181 -10.71 -0.43 -1.01
CA ILE A 181 -10.87 -1.48 0.01
C ILE A 181 -9.63 -1.52 0.90
N ALA A 182 -8.44 -1.51 0.30
CA ALA A 182 -7.18 -1.49 1.03
C ALA A 182 -7.09 -0.26 1.97
N GLU A 183 -7.44 0.92 1.45
CA GLU A 183 -7.44 2.16 2.20
C GLU A 183 -8.43 2.14 3.37
N ASN A 184 -9.64 1.62 3.16
CA ASN A 184 -10.65 1.50 4.22
C ASN A 184 -10.15 0.62 5.38
N TYR A 185 -9.52 -0.53 5.08
CA TYR A 185 -8.96 -1.39 6.13
C TYR A 185 -7.79 -0.73 6.86
N LEU A 186 -6.89 -0.04 6.15
CA LEU A 186 -5.79 0.68 6.79
C LEU A 186 -6.28 1.83 7.69
N ASN A 187 -7.31 2.57 7.26
CA ASN A 187 -7.91 3.62 8.08
C ASN A 187 -8.58 3.05 9.35
N LYS A 188 -9.33 1.94 9.24
CA LYS A 188 -9.86 1.24 10.43
C LYS A 188 -8.74 0.81 11.39
N SER A 189 -7.62 0.34 10.85
CA SER A 189 -6.45 0.01 11.66
C SER A 189 -5.89 1.23 12.40
N LEU A 190 -5.78 2.39 11.72
CA LEU A 190 -5.34 3.64 12.36
C LEU A 190 -6.28 4.10 13.47
N GLU A 191 -7.60 4.03 13.25
CA GLU A 191 -8.60 4.46 14.22
C GLU A 191 -8.55 3.65 15.52
N LEU A 192 -8.25 2.35 15.44
CA LEU A 192 -8.24 1.44 16.57
C LEU A 192 -6.89 1.37 17.29
N SER A 193 -5.80 1.69 16.57
CA SER A 193 -4.46 1.60 17.14
C SER A 193 -4.06 2.85 17.93
N SER A 194 -3.13 2.68 18.88
CA SER A 194 -2.47 3.80 19.54
C SER A 194 -1.56 4.54 18.54
N SER A 195 -1.61 5.88 18.55
CA SER A 195 -0.85 6.75 17.64
C SER A 195 0.67 6.56 17.66
N ASN A 196 1.19 5.85 18.64
CA ASN A 196 2.62 5.56 18.79
C ASN A 196 2.96 4.07 18.60
N SER A 197 1.98 3.24 18.24
CA SER A 197 2.19 1.81 18.06
C SER A 197 2.84 1.47 16.73
N LYS A 198 3.46 0.28 16.66
CA LYS A 198 4.00 -0.28 15.41
C LYS A 198 2.90 -0.45 14.36
N VAL A 199 1.68 -0.84 14.78
CA VAL A 199 0.53 -1.03 13.88
C VAL A 199 0.11 0.29 13.23
N TYR A 200 0.00 1.35 14.03
CA TYR A 200 -0.31 2.69 13.52
C TYR A 200 0.74 3.17 12.51
N ALA A 201 2.02 3.08 12.88
CA ALA A 201 3.12 3.49 12.01
C ALA A 201 3.13 2.71 10.69
N TYR A 202 2.94 1.40 10.76
CA TYR A 202 2.97 0.55 9.57
C TYR A 202 1.75 0.79 8.66
N SER A 203 0.57 1.05 9.23
CA SER A 203 -0.62 1.44 8.47
C SER A 203 -0.43 2.76 7.74
N LEU A 204 0.18 3.77 8.38
CA LEU A 204 0.58 5.02 7.71
C LEU A 204 1.53 4.77 6.54
N PHE A 205 2.57 3.95 6.76
CA PHE A 205 3.53 3.59 5.72
C PHE A 205 2.84 2.93 4.51
N GLN A 206 1.88 2.04 4.74
CA GLN A 206 1.12 1.42 3.65
C GLN A 206 0.23 2.44 2.91
N LEU A 207 -0.36 3.40 3.62
CA LEU A 207 -1.19 4.47 3.04
C LEU A 207 -0.39 5.45 2.17
N ILE A 208 0.89 5.71 2.48
CA ILE A 208 1.76 6.58 1.66
C ILE A 208 1.70 6.16 0.20
N SER A 209 1.98 4.88 -0.08
CA SER A 209 2.00 4.38 -1.46
C SER A 209 0.61 4.32 -2.12
N LEU A 210 -0.46 4.13 -1.37
CA LEU A 210 -1.83 4.19 -1.90
C LEU A 210 -2.20 5.62 -2.30
N CYS A 211 -1.86 6.60 -1.47
CA CYS A 211 -2.10 8.00 -1.76
C CYS A 211 -1.27 8.48 -2.95
N ALA A 212 -0.01 8.06 -3.08
CA ALA A 212 0.82 8.36 -4.23
C ALA A 212 0.20 7.80 -5.53
N ARG A 213 -0.21 6.53 -5.54
CA ARG A 213 -0.86 5.88 -6.70
C ARG A 213 -2.20 6.52 -7.10
N THR A 214 -2.87 7.21 -6.19
CA THR A 214 -4.14 7.92 -6.46
C THR A 214 -3.96 9.43 -6.62
N ASN A 215 -2.72 9.87 -6.87
CA ASN A 215 -2.34 11.28 -7.06
C ASN A 215 -2.73 12.21 -5.88
N ARG A 216 -2.93 11.65 -4.68
CA ARG A 216 -3.18 12.42 -3.44
C ARG A 216 -1.85 12.76 -2.75
N VAL A 217 -0.99 13.44 -3.50
CA VAL A 217 0.42 13.63 -3.14
C VAL A 217 0.60 14.40 -1.82
N ALA A 218 -0.19 15.46 -1.59
CA ALA A 218 -0.14 16.23 -0.35
C ALA A 218 -0.50 15.39 0.89
N LEU A 219 -1.47 14.47 0.74
CA LEU A 219 -1.83 13.53 1.81
C LEU A 219 -0.73 12.50 2.03
N ALA A 220 -0.15 11.96 0.95
CA ALA A 220 1.00 11.06 1.04
C ALA A 220 2.17 11.72 1.79
N TYR A 221 2.49 12.96 1.44
CA TYR A 221 3.52 13.75 2.13
C TYR A 221 3.23 13.92 3.63
N SER A 222 2.00 14.26 3.99
CA SER A 222 1.57 14.36 5.40
C SER A 222 1.72 13.04 6.16
N TYR A 223 1.42 11.91 5.50
CA TYR A 223 1.64 10.58 6.10
C TYR A 223 3.13 10.25 6.24
N CYS A 224 3.99 10.66 5.28
CA CYS A 224 5.44 10.54 5.43
C CYS A 224 5.94 11.25 6.69
N GLU A 225 5.55 12.50 6.90
CA GLU A 225 5.94 13.29 8.08
C GLU A 225 5.53 12.61 9.41
N LYS A 226 4.28 12.13 9.48
CA LYS A 226 3.79 11.42 10.67
C LYS A 226 4.52 10.10 10.89
N ALA A 227 4.66 9.30 9.83
CA ALA A 227 5.31 8.00 9.90
C ALA A 227 6.78 8.13 10.30
N ARG A 228 7.53 9.06 9.68
CA ARG A 228 8.95 9.32 9.93
C ARG A 228 9.25 9.48 11.42
N ASN A 229 8.47 10.31 12.12
CA ASN A 229 8.65 10.57 13.53
C ASN A 229 8.47 9.30 14.40
N ILE A 230 7.55 8.43 14.03
CA ILE A 230 7.25 7.20 14.78
C ILE A 230 8.32 6.13 14.47
N PHE A 231 8.65 5.92 13.20
CA PHE A 231 9.65 4.94 12.77
C PHE A 231 11.04 5.26 13.34
N ASN A 232 11.40 6.54 13.40
CA ASN A 232 12.65 6.98 14.05
C ASN A 232 12.68 6.61 15.54
N ARG A 233 11.61 6.90 16.30
CA ARG A 233 11.50 6.51 17.72
C ARG A 233 11.53 5.00 17.95
N LEU A 234 11.02 4.23 16.99
CA LEU A 234 11.00 2.77 17.06
C LEU A 234 12.27 2.12 16.48
N ASN A 235 13.26 2.92 16.08
CA ASN A 235 14.56 2.48 15.53
C ASN A 235 14.44 1.57 14.30
N ASN A 236 13.41 1.80 13.46
CA ASN A 236 13.26 1.08 12.20
C ASN A 236 13.83 1.90 11.04
N TYR A 237 15.14 1.91 10.94
CA TYR A 237 15.89 2.71 9.96
C TYR A 237 15.73 2.21 8.51
N THR A 238 15.50 0.91 8.32
CA THR A 238 15.27 0.34 6.98
C THR A 238 14.00 0.93 6.35
N THR A 239 12.89 0.92 7.09
CA THR A 239 11.63 1.50 6.59
C THR A 239 11.69 3.02 6.54
N LEU A 240 12.45 3.66 7.44
CA LEU A 240 12.66 5.10 7.44
C LEU A 240 13.25 5.59 6.11
N PHE A 241 14.22 4.88 5.55
CA PHE A 241 14.75 5.17 4.22
C PHE A 241 13.65 5.23 3.15
N TYR A 242 12.76 4.22 3.11
CA TYR A 242 11.66 4.20 2.13
C TYR A 242 10.64 5.34 2.34
N ILE A 243 10.43 5.75 3.59
CA ILE A 243 9.56 6.90 3.90
C ILE A 243 10.19 8.19 3.39
N ASP A 244 11.47 8.41 3.65
CA ASP A 244 12.21 9.60 3.21
C ASP A 244 12.31 9.65 1.68
N PHE A 245 12.55 8.52 1.03
CA PHE A 245 12.52 8.41 -0.43
C PHE A 245 11.12 8.70 -1.01
N SER A 246 10.06 8.17 -0.38
CA SER A 246 8.68 8.47 -0.78
C SER A 246 8.35 9.96 -0.61
N GLN A 247 8.91 10.61 0.41
CA GLN A 247 8.76 12.05 0.62
C GLN A 247 9.43 12.86 -0.51
N CYS A 248 10.60 12.42 -0.98
CA CYS A 248 11.25 13.03 -2.15
C CYS A 248 10.36 12.91 -3.41
N ASN A 249 9.79 11.73 -3.66
CA ASN A 249 8.87 11.53 -4.78
C ASN A 249 7.61 12.40 -4.69
N CYS A 250 7.08 12.61 -3.47
CA CYS A 250 6.00 13.57 -3.26
C CYS A 250 6.41 14.99 -3.63
N LEU A 251 7.61 15.43 -3.25
CA LEU A 251 8.13 16.77 -3.61
C LEU A 251 8.27 16.91 -5.13
N ILE A 252 8.77 15.90 -5.82
CA ILE A 252 8.86 15.87 -7.30
C ILE A 252 7.47 16.05 -7.91
N SER A 253 6.50 15.23 -7.48
CA SER A 253 5.12 15.30 -7.98
C SER A 253 4.39 16.61 -7.65
N MET A 254 4.87 17.38 -6.66
CA MET A 254 4.39 18.72 -6.34
C MET A 254 5.11 19.83 -7.12
N GLY A 255 6.09 19.50 -7.96
CA GLY A 255 6.91 20.47 -8.69
C GLY A 255 7.96 21.19 -7.84
N LEU A 256 8.24 20.71 -6.63
CA LEU A 256 9.19 21.27 -5.69
C LEU A 256 10.59 20.67 -5.89
N TYR A 257 11.11 20.80 -7.13
CA TYR A 257 12.31 20.09 -7.59
C TYR A 257 13.58 20.43 -6.80
N ASP A 258 13.79 21.68 -6.41
CA ASP A 258 14.97 22.08 -5.64
C ASP A 258 14.97 21.44 -4.24
N PHE A 259 13.81 21.39 -3.58
CA PHE A 259 13.66 20.70 -2.29
C PHE A 259 13.85 19.19 -2.42
N ALA A 260 13.27 18.59 -3.48
CA ALA A 260 13.44 17.16 -3.77
C ALA A 260 14.91 16.82 -4.01
N THR A 261 15.60 17.61 -4.82
CA THR A 261 17.02 17.43 -5.14
C THR A 261 17.91 17.56 -3.89
N ALA A 262 17.67 18.56 -3.03
CA ALA A 262 18.41 18.71 -1.78
C ALA A 262 18.23 17.49 -0.88
N LYS A 263 16.99 17.02 -0.70
CA LYS A 263 16.68 15.87 0.14
C LYS A 263 17.21 14.56 -0.43
N LEU A 264 17.16 14.35 -1.76
CA LEU A 264 17.75 13.17 -2.42
C LEU A 264 19.28 13.15 -2.25
N LYS A 265 19.96 14.29 -2.30
CA LYS A 265 21.41 14.38 -2.04
C LYS A 265 21.74 14.10 -0.58
N GLU A 266 20.93 14.57 0.37
CA GLU A 266 21.04 14.20 1.78
C GLU A 266 20.92 12.69 1.95
N LEU A 267 19.86 12.06 1.39
CA LEU A 267 19.70 10.61 1.40
C LEU A 267 20.87 9.85 0.80
N LEU A 268 21.44 10.37 -0.29
CA LEU A 268 22.61 9.76 -0.93
C LEU A 268 23.86 9.84 -0.04
N SER A 269 24.04 10.96 0.70
CA SER A 269 25.16 11.11 1.64
C SER A 269 25.05 10.21 2.87
N ASP A 270 23.84 9.91 3.28
CA ASP A 270 23.55 9.09 4.47
C ASP A 270 23.53 7.58 4.17
N ILE A 271 23.73 7.18 2.91
CA ILE A 271 23.80 5.78 2.52
C ILE A 271 25.01 5.10 3.15
N ASN A 272 24.71 4.05 3.91
CA ASN A 272 25.71 3.12 4.45
C ASN A 272 25.77 1.82 3.64
N GLN A 273 26.61 0.89 4.05
CA GLN A 273 26.80 -0.41 3.37
C GLN A 273 25.50 -1.20 3.18
N SER A 274 24.58 -1.12 4.15
CA SER A 274 23.31 -1.88 4.15
C SER A 274 22.25 -1.33 3.16
N ASN A 275 22.43 -0.09 2.68
CA ASN A 275 21.46 0.59 1.81
C ASN A 275 22.04 0.91 0.41
N LYS A 276 23.23 0.41 0.08
CA LYS A 276 23.90 0.67 -1.22
C LYS A 276 23.06 0.27 -2.43
N GLU A 277 22.21 -0.73 -2.29
CA GLU A 277 21.30 -1.19 -3.33
C GLU A 277 20.29 -0.12 -3.78
N HIS A 278 20.12 0.96 -3.01
CA HIS A 278 19.20 2.05 -3.33
C HIS A 278 19.87 3.21 -4.07
N VAL A 279 21.20 3.25 -4.17
CA VAL A 279 21.95 4.28 -4.87
C VAL A 279 21.47 4.49 -6.31
N PRO A 280 21.26 3.42 -7.12
CA PRO A 280 20.77 3.58 -8.49
C PRO A 280 19.44 4.35 -8.54
N LYS A 281 18.47 3.98 -7.70
CA LYS A 281 17.16 4.64 -7.62
C LYS A 281 17.23 6.10 -7.23
N ILE A 282 18.16 6.47 -6.35
CA ILE A 282 18.37 7.88 -5.98
C ILE A 282 18.96 8.64 -7.16
N HIS A 283 19.92 8.07 -7.88
CA HIS A 283 20.47 8.68 -9.08
C HIS A 283 19.40 8.87 -10.16
N HIS A 284 18.55 7.86 -10.39
CA HIS A 284 17.39 7.97 -11.28
C HIS A 284 16.47 9.14 -10.88
N SER A 285 16.06 9.19 -9.61
CA SER A 285 15.17 10.27 -9.11
C SER A 285 15.83 11.66 -9.19
N LEU A 286 17.15 11.77 -9.00
CA LEU A 286 17.90 12.98 -9.22
C LEU A 286 17.90 13.38 -10.70
N ALA A 287 18.16 12.43 -11.60
CA ALA A 287 18.12 12.66 -13.03
C ALA A 287 16.73 13.17 -13.47
N TRP A 288 15.66 12.55 -12.97
CA TRP A 288 14.29 12.96 -13.22
C TRP A 288 14.00 14.38 -12.70
N CYS A 289 14.40 14.69 -11.46
CA CYS A 289 14.27 16.03 -10.92
C CYS A 289 14.96 17.07 -11.79
N TYR A 290 16.19 16.80 -12.23
CA TYR A 290 16.97 17.73 -13.07
C TYR A 290 16.36 17.88 -14.46
N LEU A 291 15.80 16.79 -15.03
CA LEU A 291 15.08 16.84 -16.29
C LEU A 291 13.88 17.79 -16.22
N LEU A 292 13.05 17.60 -15.21
CA LEU A 292 11.85 18.43 -14.99
C LEU A 292 12.18 19.89 -14.63
N ASN A 293 13.32 20.11 -13.96
CA ASN A 293 13.83 21.46 -13.61
C ASN A 293 14.66 22.09 -14.73
N CYS A 294 14.65 21.53 -15.94
CA CYS A 294 15.39 22.01 -17.10
C CYS A 294 16.92 22.11 -16.91
N GLN A 295 17.49 21.40 -15.95
CA GLN A 295 18.93 21.33 -15.69
C GLN A 295 19.55 20.13 -16.40
N TYR A 296 19.57 20.20 -17.74
CA TYR A 296 19.84 19.06 -18.61
C TYR A 296 21.24 18.46 -18.44
N SER A 297 22.27 19.28 -18.17
CA SER A 297 23.64 18.78 -17.94
C SER A 297 23.74 17.90 -16.69
N GLU A 298 23.06 18.30 -15.61
CA GLU A 298 23.00 17.50 -14.39
C GLU A 298 22.13 16.24 -14.60
N CYS A 299 21.02 16.36 -15.38
CA CYS A 299 20.23 15.21 -15.77
C CYS A 299 21.09 14.15 -16.46
N ILE A 300 21.88 14.51 -17.49
CA ILE A 300 22.78 13.59 -18.20
C ILE A 300 23.76 12.94 -17.24
N LYS A 301 24.37 13.71 -16.34
CA LYS A 301 25.33 13.21 -15.35
C LYS A 301 24.70 12.14 -14.44
N TYR A 302 23.54 12.44 -13.84
CA TYR A 302 22.88 11.50 -12.91
C TYR A 302 22.25 10.31 -13.64
N THR A 303 21.82 10.47 -14.89
CA THR A 303 21.38 9.35 -15.74
C THR A 303 22.53 8.37 -15.98
N ASN A 304 23.72 8.87 -16.32
CA ASN A 304 24.91 8.00 -16.49
C ASN A 304 25.24 7.27 -15.18
N LEU A 305 25.21 7.96 -14.04
CA LEU A 305 25.42 7.33 -12.73
C LEU A 305 24.38 6.26 -12.40
N ALA A 306 23.13 6.46 -12.78
CA ALA A 306 22.07 5.46 -12.60
C ALA A 306 22.36 4.21 -13.46
N ILE A 307 22.70 4.40 -14.73
CA ILE A 307 23.05 3.31 -15.67
C ILE A 307 24.29 2.55 -15.20
N GLU A 308 25.36 3.24 -14.82
CA GLU A 308 26.59 2.64 -14.28
C GLU A 308 26.33 1.79 -13.04
N ASN A 309 25.41 2.21 -12.20
CA ASN A 309 24.97 1.49 -11.00
C ASN A 309 23.86 0.47 -11.27
N LYS A 310 23.55 0.18 -12.55
CA LYS A 310 22.60 -0.84 -13.01
C LYS A 310 21.15 -0.59 -12.51
N ASP A 311 20.69 0.65 -12.58
CA ASP A 311 19.27 0.93 -12.35
C ASP A 311 18.41 0.21 -13.41
N PRO A 312 17.37 -0.52 -13.01
CA PRO A 312 16.55 -1.29 -13.94
C PRO A 312 15.49 -0.45 -14.68
N SER A 313 15.43 0.86 -14.46
CA SER A 313 14.38 1.73 -15.00
C SER A 313 14.54 1.95 -16.49
N TYR A 314 13.55 1.57 -17.25
CA TYR A 314 13.57 1.64 -18.74
C TYR A 314 13.45 3.07 -19.27
N ASP A 315 12.87 4.00 -18.53
CA ASP A 315 12.68 5.41 -18.89
C ASP A 315 14.02 6.19 -19.00
N LEU A 316 15.08 5.70 -18.37
CA LEU A 316 16.42 6.27 -18.52
C LEU A 316 16.88 6.39 -19.98
N CYS A 317 16.34 5.56 -20.88
CA CYS A 317 16.69 5.56 -22.30
C CYS A 317 16.41 6.89 -23.01
N TYR A 318 15.44 7.69 -22.57
CA TYR A 318 15.11 8.97 -23.19
C TYR A 318 15.65 10.20 -22.42
N PHE A 319 16.11 10.09 -21.18
CA PHE A 319 16.59 11.22 -20.40
C PHE A 319 17.77 11.94 -21.04
N ILE A 320 18.76 11.18 -21.52
CA ILE A 320 19.95 11.74 -22.19
C ILE A 320 19.59 12.37 -23.54
N PRO A 321 18.95 11.67 -24.49
CA PRO A 321 18.65 12.26 -25.80
C PRO A 321 17.68 13.42 -25.69
N TYR A 322 16.67 13.37 -24.81
CA TYR A 322 15.80 14.51 -24.58
C TYR A 322 16.56 15.72 -24.03
N SER A 323 17.50 15.50 -23.11
CA SER A 323 18.37 16.56 -22.57
C SER A 323 19.25 17.18 -23.68
N TYR A 324 19.86 16.39 -24.54
CA TYR A 324 20.61 16.91 -25.69
C TYR A 324 19.71 17.69 -26.65
N TYR A 325 18.51 17.18 -26.94
CA TYR A 325 17.54 17.88 -27.76
C TYR A 325 17.21 19.29 -27.21
N LYS A 326 16.92 19.38 -25.91
CA LYS A 326 16.58 20.66 -25.23
C LYS A 326 17.76 21.61 -25.13
N GLN A 327 19.00 21.12 -25.19
CA GLN A 327 20.25 21.91 -25.28
C GLN A 327 20.60 22.29 -26.71
N ASN A 328 19.81 21.92 -27.72
CA ASN A 328 20.08 22.08 -29.13
C ASN A 328 21.34 21.32 -29.61
N GLU A 329 21.81 20.32 -28.88
CA GLU A 329 22.93 19.44 -29.25
C GLU A 329 22.45 18.30 -30.15
N TYR A 330 21.85 18.64 -31.29
CA TYR A 330 21.09 17.71 -32.15
C TYR A 330 21.92 16.54 -32.67
N LEU A 331 23.19 16.76 -33.01
CA LEU A 331 24.06 15.67 -33.48
C LEU A 331 24.28 14.63 -32.38
N LYS A 332 24.60 15.07 -31.14
CA LYS A 332 24.77 14.14 -30.02
C LYS A 332 23.49 13.39 -29.70
N CYS A 333 22.33 14.07 -29.81
CA CYS A 333 21.05 13.45 -29.62
C CYS A 333 20.80 12.31 -30.62
N LEU A 334 21.00 12.56 -31.90
CA LEU A 334 20.80 11.56 -32.96
C LEU A 334 21.79 10.38 -32.84
N ASP A 335 23.05 10.66 -32.59
CA ASP A 335 24.10 9.62 -32.41
C ASP A 335 23.75 8.73 -31.18
N TYR A 336 23.27 9.36 -30.08
CA TYR A 336 22.86 8.60 -28.91
C TYR A 336 21.64 7.70 -29.21
N ILE A 337 20.61 8.25 -29.87
CA ILE A 337 19.42 7.47 -30.23
C ILE A 337 19.80 6.30 -31.15
N GLU A 338 20.58 6.56 -32.22
CA GLU A 338 20.98 5.54 -33.17
C GLU A 338 21.72 4.38 -32.49
N SER A 339 22.63 4.70 -31.57
CA SER A 339 23.45 3.70 -30.87
C SER A 339 22.70 2.91 -29.78
N HIS A 340 21.57 3.43 -29.22
CA HIS A 340 20.89 2.82 -28.12
C HIS A 340 19.45 2.37 -28.43
N LEU A 341 18.91 2.69 -29.61
CA LEU A 341 17.51 2.41 -29.96
C LEU A 341 17.19 0.90 -29.96
N GLU A 342 18.13 0.06 -30.38
CA GLU A 342 17.95 -1.39 -30.42
C GLU A 342 17.71 -1.97 -29.01
N TYR A 343 18.39 -1.42 -28.01
CA TYR A 343 18.33 -1.85 -26.61
C TYR A 343 17.23 -1.17 -25.80
N ALA A 344 16.58 -0.13 -26.35
CA ALA A 344 15.50 0.57 -25.68
C ALA A 344 14.25 -0.31 -25.59
N ASP A 345 13.51 -0.17 -24.48
CA ASP A 345 12.22 -0.82 -24.32
C ASP A 345 11.23 -0.36 -25.39
N ASP A 346 10.45 -1.29 -25.95
CA ASP A 346 9.50 -1.01 -27.03
C ASP A 346 8.46 0.05 -26.66
N PHE A 347 8.17 0.22 -25.38
CA PHE A 347 7.27 1.26 -24.88
C PHE A 347 7.81 2.68 -25.14
N TYR A 348 9.14 2.88 -25.00
CA TYR A 348 9.78 4.20 -25.16
C TYR A 348 10.29 4.48 -26.57
N LYS A 349 10.44 3.47 -27.42
CA LYS A 349 10.91 3.64 -28.82
C LYS A 349 10.14 4.69 -29.62
N PRO A 350 8.79 4.77 -29.55
CA PRO A 350 8.05 5.82 -30.24
C PRO A 350 8.46 7.23 -29.82
N PHE A 351 8.79 7.45 -28.53
CA PHE A 351 9.26 8.76 -28.09
C PHE A 351 10.64 9.08 -28.63
N LEU A 352 11.57 8.13 -28.67
CA LEU A 352 12.89 8.30 -29.27
C LEU A 352 12.78 8.63 -30.76
N HIS A 353 11.91 7.92 -31.49
CA HIS A 353 11.61 8.23 -32.89
C HIS A 353 11.00 9.63 -33.09
N ALA A 354 10.11 10.06 -32.17
CA ALA A 354 9.54 11.40 -32.21
C ALA A 354 10.61 12.48 -32.01
N ILE A 355 11.55 12.29 -31.09
CA ILE A 355 12.69 13.22 -30.91
C ILE A 355 13.55 13.31 -32.20
N SER A 356 13.91 12.16 -32.78
CA SER A 356 14.67 12.12 -34.05
C SER A 356 13.93 12.82 -35.19
N ALA A 357 12.64 12.50 -35.38
CA ALA A 357 11.80 13.09 -36.42
C ALA A 357 11.66 14.62 -36.23
N ARG A 358 11.58 15.08 -34.99
CA ARG A 358 11.54 16.50 -34.64
C ARG A 358 12.81 17.24 -35.13
N ILE A 359 13.99 16.68 -34.85
CA ILE A 359 15.28 17.22 -35.27
C ILE A 359 15.39 17.25 -36.79
N GLN A 360 14.96 16.16 -37.43
CA GLN A 360 15.03 16.01 -38.89
C GLN A 360 13.93 16.72 -39.66
N LYS A 361 13.01 17.41 -38.95
CA LYS A 361 11.85 18.12 -39.51
C LYS A 361 10.87 17.21 -40.27
N GLN A 362 10.78 15.94 -39.89
CA GLN A 362 9.88 14.95 -40.45
C GLN A 362 8.53 15.01 -39.70
N ASN A 363 7.70 15.99 -40.07
CA ASN A 363 6.48 16.33 -39.32
C ASN A 363 5.49 15.17 -39.22
N VAL A 364 5.31 14.38 -40.29
CA VAL A 364 4.36 13.24 -40.30
C VAL A 364 4.85 12.14 -39.34
N ASP A 365 6.14 11.82 -39.37
CA ASP A 365 6.69 10.81 -38.47
C ASP A 365 6.72 11.27 -37.02
N PHE A 366 6.96 12.57 -36.77
CA PHE A 366 6.82 13.15 -35.45
C PHE A 366 5.43 12.97 -34.88
N GLU A 367 4.40 13.43 -35.62
CA GLU A 367 3.00 13.35 -35.16
C GLU A 367 2.56 11.92 -34.91
N LYS A 368 2.89 11.00 -35.84
CA LYS A 368 2.59 9.57 -35.68
C LYS A 368 3.18 8.99 -34.40
N ASN A 369 4.47 9.19 -34.19
CA ASN A 369 5.18 8.56 -33.07
C ASN A 369 4.84 9.19 -31.73
N ILE A 370 4.69 10.52 -31.67
CA ILE A 370 4.37 11.20 -30.40
C ILE A 370 2.93 10.91 -29.93
N ILE A 371 1.98 10.80 -30.88
CA ILE A 371 0.59 10.42 -30.55
C ILE A 371 0.55 8.97 -30.04
N LEU A 372 1.27 8.06 -30.71
CA LEU A 372 1.36 6.67 -30.28
C LEU A 372 1.90 6.57 -28.84
N TYR A 373 2.99 7.27 -28.54
CA TYR A 373 3.56 7.29 -27.19
C TYR A 373 2.62 7.88 -26.17
N TYR A 374 2.01 9.03 -26.47
CA TYR A 374 1.06 9.68 -25.58
C TYR A 374 -0.16 8.80 -25.23
N GLN A 375 -0.71 8.10 -26.23
CA GLN A 375 -1.79 7.14 -26.02
C GLN A 375 -1.33 5.96 -25.17
N SER A 376 -0.13 5.46 -25.37
CA SER A 376 0.46 4.37 -24.57
C SER A 376 0.63 4.78 -23.09
N LEU A 377 1.04 6.02 -22.81
CA LEU A 377 1.12 6.54 -21.44
C LEU A 377 -0.24 6.51 -20.74
N LEU A 378 -1.30 6.95 -21.44
CA LEU A 378 -2.66 6.98 -20.90
C LEU A 378 -3.21 5.57 -20.66
N GLN A 379 -3.00 4.64 -21.59
CA GLN A 379 -3.46 3.25 -21.49
C GLN A 379 -2.79 2.47 -20.36
N ASN A 380 -1.50 2.73 -20.14
CA ASN A 380 -0.71 2.05 -19.11
C ASN A 380 -0.70 2.80 -17.76
N ASN A 381 -1.43 3.92 -17.64
CA ASN A 381 -1.50 4.75 -16.43
C ASN A 381 -0.12 5.28 -15.96
N VAL A 382 0.79 5.57 -16.90
CA VAL A 382 2.07 6.22 -16.64
C VAL A 382 1.85 7.74 -16.61
N TYR A 383 1.32 8.23 -15.51
CA TYR A 383 0.89 9.63 -15.39
C TYR A 383 2.04 10.61 -15.17
N GLU A 384 3.20 10.14 -14.73
CA GLU A 384 4.35 10.97 -14.37
C GLU A 384 4.96 11.67 -15.59
N ASP A 385 5.02 10.99 -16.74
CA ASP A 385 5.60 11.49 -18.00
C ASP A 385 4.64 12.41 -18.76
N ILE A 386 3.33 12.33 -18.50
CA ILE A 386 2.31 13.04 -19.28
C ILE A 386 2.56 14.55 -19.38
N PRO A 387 2.86 15.28 -18.29
CA PRO A 387 3.11 16.73 -18.40
C PRO A 387 4.31 17.08 -19.27
N LEU A 388 5.38 16.28 -19.21
CA LEU A 388 6.56 16.47 -20.05
C LEU A 388 6.21 16.30 -21.53
N ILE A 389 5.46 15.27 -21.88
CA ILE A 389 5.07 14.95 -23.27
C ILE A 389 4.05 15.95 -23.79
N GLN A 390 3.08 16.38 -22.97
CA GLN A 390 2.13 17.42 -23.33
C GLN A 390 2.84 18.72 -23.67
N ASN A 391 3.84 19.13 -22.89
CA ASN A 391 4.65 20.31 -23.19
C ASN A 391 5.46 20.14 -24.48
N PHE A 392 6.05 18.95 -24.71
CA PHE A 392 6.80 18.66 -25.93
C PHE A 392 5.94 18.73 -27.20
N ILE A 393 4.68 18.25 -27.12
CA ILE A 393 3.69 18.36 -28.20
C ILE A 393 3.26 19.82 -28.39
N LEU A 394 3.02 20.55 -27.30
CA LEU A 394 2.60 21.96 -27.37
C LEU A 394 3.69 22.84 -28.01
N ASP A 395 4.97 22.62 -27.65
CA ASP A 395 6.10 23.31 -28.26
C ASP A 395 6.10 23.09 -29.78
N TYR A 396 5.84 21.87 -30.26
CA TYR A 396 5.79 21.57 -31.69
C TYR A 396 4.66 22.32 -32.42
N TYR A 397 3.45 22.26 -31.90
CA TYR A 397 2.32 22.93 -32.56
C TYR A 397 2.43 24.44 -32.46
N THR A 398 3.13 24.98 -31.48
CA THR A 398 3.45 26.39 -31.36
C THR A 398 4.44 26.82 -32.46
N GLU A 399 5.51 26.08 -32.67
CA GLU A 399 6.52 26.36 -33.72
C GLU A 399 5.95 26.22 -35.14
N THR A 400 5.07 25.22 -35.35
CA THR A 400 4.41 25.00 -36.64
C THR A 400 3.19 25.91 -36.87
N ASN A 401 2.86 26.78 -35.89
CA ASN A 401 1.70 27.67 -35.89
C ASN A 401 0.35 26.95 -36.15
N ASN A 402 0.22 25.69 -35.69
CA ASN A 402 -0.99 24.89 -35.82
C ASN A 402 -1.92 25.18 -34.64
N LYS A 403 -2.72 26.29 -34.77
CA LYS A 403 -3.60 26.77 -33.71
C LYS A 403 -4.65 25.76 -33.26
N ASP A 404 -5.22 24.97 -34.16
CA ASP A 404 -6.26 23.99 -33.84
C ASP A 404 -5.71 22.88 -32.97
N MET A 405 -4.52 22.39 -33.25
CA MET A 405 -3.87 21.36 -32.44
C MET A 405 -3.34 21.92 -31.11
N MET A 406 -2.88 23.19 -31.08
CA MET A 406 -2.55 23.86 -29.82
C MET A 406 -3.76 23.91 -28.87
N ILE A 407 -4.93 24.28 -29.38
CA ILE A 407 -6.17 24.34 -28.60
C ILE A 407 -6.52 22.94 -28.07
N LYS A 408 -6.44 21.90 -28.92
CA LYS A 408 -6.70 20.51 -28.50
C LYS A 408 -5.80 20.07 -27.36
N ILE A 409 -4.49 20.26 -27.49
CA ILE A 409 -3.56 19.83 -26.42
C ILE A 409 -3.74 20.64 -25.13
N LEU A 410 -4.08 21.93 -25.21
CA LEU A 410 -4.40 22.76 -24.06
C LEU A 410 -5.67 22.27 -23.34
N ILE A 411 -6.68 21.83 -24.07
CA ILE A 411 -7.89 21.22 -23.51
C ILE A 411 -7.53 19.90 -22.81
N ASP A 412 -6.67 19.09 -23.42
CA ASP A 412 -6.20 17.83 -22.82
C ASP A 412 -5.40 18.08 -21.52
N ILE A 413 -4.49 19.05 -21.52
CA ILE A 413 -3.74 19.46 -20.32
C ILE A 413 -4.69 19.89 -19.20
N LYS A 414 -5.70 20.72 -19.55
CA LYS A 414 -6.71 21.15 -18.58
C LYS A 414 -7.51 19.96 -18.04
N SER A 415 -8.02 19.10 -18.92
CA SER A 415 -8.80 17.92 -18.55
C SER A 415 -7.99 16.97 -17.65
N PHE A 416 -6.70 16.78 -17.95
CA PHE A 416 -5.81 15.97 -17.12
C PHE A 416 -5.63 16.57 -15.71
N ASN A 417 -5.42 17.88 -15.63
CA ASN A 417 -5.28 18.59 -14.37
C ASN A 417 -6.58 18.60 -13.57
N ASP A 418 -7.74 18.79 -14.21
CA ASP A 418 -9.05 18.78 -13.57
C ASP A 418 -9.40 17.39 -13.01
N LYS A 419 -9.11 16.30 -13.73
CA LYS A 419 -9.24 14.92 -13.21
C LYS A 419 -8.37 14.68 -12.00
N ASN A 420 -7.13 15.17 -12.01
CA ASN A 420 -6.23 15.08 -10.87
C ASN A 420 -6.71 15.93 -9.67
N LEU A 421 -7.36 17.07 -9.91
CA LEU A 421 -7.95 17.91 -8.86
C LEU A 421 -9.24 17.29 -8.28
N THR A 422 -10.10 16.67 -9.09
CA THR A 422 -11.33 16.00 -8.63
C THR A 422 -11.03 14.75 -7.80
N LEU A 423 -9.98 14.01 -8.12
CA LEU A 423 -9.46 12.94 -7.25
C LEU A 423 -8.95 13.50 -5.91
N LYS A 424 -8.43 14.75 -5.88
CA LYS A 424 -8.02 15.45 -4.65
C LYS A 424 -9.21 15.95 -3.82
N SER A 425 -10.31 16.38 -4.45
CA SER A 425 -11.46 16.99 -3.77
C SER A 425 -12.46 15.98 -3.20
N SER A 426 -12.61 14.80 -3.80
CA SER A 426 -13.54 13.77 -3.34
C SER A 426 -13.20 13.19 -1.97
N THR A 427 -11.96 13.37 -1.50
CA THR A 427 -11.49 12.90 -0.18
C THR A 427 -11.57 13.96 0.91
N LEU A 428 -11.70 15.25 0.58
CA LEU A 428 -11.82 16.33 1.56
C LEU A 428 -13.24 16.47 2.13
N PHE A 429 -14.26 16.01 1.40
CA PHE A 429 -15.67 16.14 1.80
C PHE A 429 -16.25 14.91 2.53
N THR A 430 -15.53 13.79 2.59
CA THR A 430 -15.98 12.59 3.32
C THR A 430 -15.59 12.57 4.81
N THR A 431 -14.81 13.52 5.29
CA THR A 431 -14.38 13.61 6.70
C THR A 431 -15.15 14.64 7.54
N SER A 432 -16.17 15.31 6.97
CA SER A 432 -16.95 16.35 7.69
C SER A 432 -18.42 15.99 7.95
N GLN A 433 -18.81 14.71 7.80
CA GLN A 433 -20.14 14.24 8.21
C GLN A 433 -20.04 12.91 8.97
N SER A 434 -19.67 12.98 10.24
CA SER A 434 -20.12 12.05 11.30
C SER A 434 -19.75 12.61 12.67
#